data_e72b724ab07e8c11eb62edbbb04eef52
#
_entry.id   e72b724ab07e8c11eb62edbbb04eef52
#
_cell.length_a   1.000
_cell.length_b   1.000
_cell.length_c   1.000
_cell.angle_alpha   90.00
_cell.angle_beta   90.00
_cell.angle_gamma   90.00
#
_symmetry.space_group_name_H-M   'P 1'
#
loop_
_entity.id
_entity.type
_entity.pdbx_description
1 polymer ?
#
loop_
_entity_poly.entity_id
_entity_poly.type
_entity_poly.pdbx_seq_one_letter_code
_entity_poly.pdbx_strand_id
1 'polypeptide(L)'
;MSWLNVFDKAWYNFSWFHPKNLRYLKSNLECARQRITKGWCYRDWFNLDGWFVTVFPELLEDFAKNHHGLPNKDYSKNPPESIHWYKGNFTKEEEEKYDASYKNYLLELAQHLRNAGVEWEDSELKDKYSYLEYNDYCQKELEKGLDMLKQCFFELWD
;
A
#
# COMPACT_ATOMS: atom_id res chain seq x y z
N MET A 1 -1.24 3.73 -15.42
CA MET A 1 0.16 4.12 -15.09
C MET A 1 1.11 3.34 -15.96
N SER A 2 2.04 4.02 -16.62
CA SER A 2 3.01 3.34 -17.48
C SER A 2 4.04 2.63 -16.60
N TRP A 3 4.34 1.35 -16.89
CA TRP A 3 5.44 0.56 -16.33
C TRP A 3 6.79 1.30 -16.37
N LEU A 4 6.92 2.27 -17.27
CA LEU A 4 8.09 3.15 -17.40
C LEU A 4 8.31 4.03 -16.17
N ASN A 5 7.27 4.50 -15.49
CA ASN A 5 7.44 5.35 -14.29
C ASN A 5 7.94 4.55 -13.07
N VAL A 6 7.55 3.28 -12.94
CA VAL A 6 8.08 2.40 -11.88
C VAL A 6 9.54 2.04 -12.20
N PHE A 7 9.86 1.79 -13.48
CA PHE A 7 11.22 1.54 -13.93
C PHE A 7 12.11 2.77 -13.80
N ASP A 8 11.63 3.98 -14.05
CA ASP A 8 12.41 5.21 -13.89
C ASP A 8 12.70 5.50 -12.40
N LYS A 9 11.75 5.32 -11.52
CA LYS A 9 11.98 5.42 -10.05
C LYS A 9 12.91 4.31 -9.55
N ALA A 10 12.72 3.07 -10.00
CA ALA A 10 13.60 1.95 -9.66
C ALA A 10 14.97 2.06 -10.35
N TRP A 11 15.01 2.52 -11.60
CA TRP A 11 16.24 2.72 -12.36
C TRP A 11 17.11 3.83 -11.76
N TYR A 12 16.52 4.91 -11.28
CA TYR A 12 17.25 5.96 -10.57
C TYR A 12 17.93 5.44 -9.30
N ASN A 13 17.33 4.48 -8.64
CA ASN A 13 17.89 3.81 -7.47
C ASN A 13 18.82 2.62 -7.82
N PHE A 14 18.69 2.01 -9.01
CA PHE A 14 19.38 0.78 -9.43
C PHE A 14 20.43 0.97 -10.52
N SER A 15 20.56 2.17 -11.10
CA SER A 15 21.56 2.45 -12.13
C SER A 15 22.98 2.50 -11.55
N TRP A 16 23.46 1.34 -11.11
CA TRP A 16 24.81 1.12 -10.55
C TRP A 16 25.91 1.52 -11.51
N PHE A 17 25.64 1.51 -12.81
CA PHE A 17 26.59 1.77 -13.88
C PHE A 17 26.50 3.16 -14.49
N HIS A 18 25.54 4.01 -14.04
CA HIS A 18 25.48 5.39 -14.53
C HIS A 18 26.63 6.19 -13.92
N PRO A 19 27.47 6.91 -14.74
CA PRO A 19 28.62 7.67 -14.23
C PRO A 19 28.30 8.64 -13.10
N LYS A 20 27.11 9.22 -13.09
CA LYS A 20 26.60 10.08 -11.99
C LYS A 20 26.39 9.31 -10.67
N ASN A 21 26.20 8.00 -10.74
CA ASN A 21 25.94 7.15 -9.57
C ASN A 21 27.19 6.48 -8.99
N LEU A 22 28.32 6.47 -9.72
CA LEU A 22 29.61 6.02 -9.18
C LEU A 22 30.02 6.80 -7.94
N ARG A 23 29.66 8.07 -7.86
CA ARG A 23 29.84 8.93 -6.69
C ARG A 23 29.14 8.39 -5.43
N TYR A 24 28.06 7.65 -5.61
CA TYR A 24 27.24 7.09 -4.53
C TYR A 24 27.40 5.58 -4.34
N LEU A 25 28.36 4.96 -5.08
CA LEU A 25 28.55 3.50 -5.06
C LEU A 25 28.71 2.95 -3.64
N LYS A 26 29.55 3.57 -2.81
CA LYS A 26 29.77 3.16 -1.42
C LYS A 26 28.45 3.21 -0.60
N SER A 27 27.72 4.30 -0.75
CA SER A 27 26.43 4.51 -0.05
C SER A 27 25.35 3.54 -0.56
N ASN A 28 25.34 3.23 -1.86
CA ASN A 28 24.41 2.27 -2.45
C ASN A 28 24.69 0.83 -1.98
N LEU A 29 25.99 0.45 -1.90
CA LEU A 29 26.42 -0.85 -1.35
C LEU A 29 26.04 -0.97 0.13
N GLU A 30 26.23 0.09 0.91
CA GLU A 30 25.82 0.09 2.32
C GLU A 30 24.31 -0.02 2.48
N CYS A 31 23.51 0.69 1.67
CA CYS A 31 22.06 0.52 1.65
C CYS A 31 21.65 -0.90 1.27
N ALA A 32 22.27 -1.49 0.26
CA ALA A 32 22.00 -2.88 -0.14
C ALA A 32 22.31 -3.85 1.01
N ARG A 33 23.49 -3.69 1.65
CA ARG A 33 23.86 -4.48 2.83
C ARG A 33 22.84 -4.36 3.97
N GLN A 34 22.41 -3.13 4.26
CA GLN A 34 21.43 -2.87 5.33
C GLN A 34 20.07 -3.52 5.00
N ARG A 35 19.60 -3.44 3.76
CA ARG A 35 18.35 -4.09 3.34
C ARG A 35 18.41 -5.61 3.46
N ILE A 36 19.55 -6.22 3.09
CA ILE A 36 19.76 -7.67 3.25
C ILE A 36 19.77 -8.08 4.72
N THR A 37 20.40 -7.29 5.59
CA THR A 37 20.62 -7.67 7.01
C THR A 37 19.51 -7.25 7.95
N LYS A 38 18.80 -6.15 7.63
CA LYS A 38 17.79 -5.52 8.51
C LYS A 38 16.41 -5.43 7.88
N GLY A 39 16.28 -5.68 6.56
CA GLY A 39 15.05 -5.46 5.81
C GLY A 39 14.83 -4.00 5.37
N TRP A 40 15.64 -3.06 5.80
CA TRP A 40 15.54 -1.62 5.49
C TRP A 40 16.91 -0.96 5.49
N CYS A 41 17.03 0.24 4.91
CA CYS A 41 18.25 1.06 4.95
C CYS A 41 17.96 2.48 5.47
N TYR A 42 19.02 3.20 5.81
CA TYR A 42 18.88 4.56 6.38
C TYR A 42 18.19 5.55 5.43
N ARG A 43 18.22 5.33 4.13
CA ARG A 43 17.51 6.19 3.15
C ARG A 43 15.99 6.03 3.21
N ASP A 44 15.52 4.87 3.66
CA ASP A 44 14.10 4.60 3.74
C ASP A 44 13.42 5.47 4.83
N TRP A 45 14.18 6.03 5.78
CA TRP A 45 13.66 6.96 6.79
C TRP A 45 13.29 8.32 6.23
N PHE A 46 14.02 8.78 5.20
CA PHE A 46 13.85 10.13 4.66
C PHE A 46 12.55 10.29 3.86
N ASN A 47 11.90 9.18 3.53
CA ASN A 47 10.66 9.18 2.77
C ASN A 47 9.76 8.00 3.18
N LEU A 48 9.65 7.77 4.49
CA LEU A 48 8.83 6.67 5.01
C LEU A 48 7.35 6.89 4.72
N ASP A 49 6.87 8.12 4.86
CA ASP A 49 5.53 8.56 4.51
C ASP A 49 5.24 8.35 3.02
N GLY A 50 6.13 8.83 2.16
CA GLY A 50 6.01 8.61 0.72
C GLY A 50 6.00 7.12 0.36
N TRP A 51 6.87 6.30 0.96
CA TRP A 51 6.85 4.85 0.77
C TRP A 51 5.50 4.25 1.18
N PHE A 52 4.99 4.65 2.34
CA PHE A 52 3.75 4.12 2.88
C PHE A 52 2.54 4.40 1.98
N VAL A 53 2.45 5.60 1.40
CA VAL A 53 1.31 5.96 0.54
C VAL A 53 1.50 5.60 -0.94
N THR A 54 2.71 5.15 -1.35
CA THR A 54 2.98 4.77 -2.75
C THR A 54 3.22 3.28 -2.93
N VAL A 55 4.05 2.65 -2.09
CA VAL A 55 4.45 1.24 -2.23
C VAL A 55 3.49 0.32 -1.51
N PHE A 56 3.04 0.69 -0.31
CA PHE A 56 2.15 -0.17 0.48
C PHE A 56 0.79 -0.42 -0.20
N PRO A 57 0.14 0.55 -0.88
CA PRO A 57 -1.05 0.29 -1.70
C PRO A 57 -0.82 -0.75 -2.80
N GLU A 58 0.34 -0.72 -3.46
CA GLU A 58 0.68 -1.71 -4.49
C GLU A 58 0.81 -3.13 -3.91
N LEU A 59 1.42 -3.24 -2.72
CA LEU A 59 1.50 -4.52 -1.99
C LEU A 59 0.11 -5.03 -1.59
N LEU A 60 -0.79 -4.15 -1.13
CA LEU A 60 -2.17 -4.52 -0.79
C LEU A 60 -2.95 -5.00 -2.02
N GLU A 61 -2.79 -4.34 -3.17
CA GLU A 61 -3.42 -4.78 -4.42
C GLU A 61 -2.90 -6.14 -4.90
N ASP A 62 -1.58 -6.37 -4.79
CA ASP A 62 -0.97 -7.63 -5.15
C ASP A 62 -1.43 -8.75 -4.18
N PHE A 63 -1.44 -8.46 -2.90
CA PHE A 63 -1.98 -9.37 -1.90
C PHE A 63 -3.45 -9.68 -2.14
N ALA A 64 -4.31 -8.68 -2.39
CA ALA A 64 -5.72 -8.88 -2.70
C ALA A 64 -5.98 -9.81 -3.89
N LYS A 65 -5.06 -9.82 -4.88
CA LYS A 65 -5.15 -10.68 -6.07
C LYS A 65 -4.69 -12.11 -5.82
N ASN A 66 -3.70 -12.28 -4.97
CA ASN A 66 -2.91 -13.52 -4.88
C ASN A 66 -3.04 -14.27 -3.56
N HIS A 67 -3.69 -13.71 -2.52
CA HIS A 67 -3.89 -14.42 -1.26
C HIS A 67 -4.83 -15.62 -1.43
N HIS A 68 -4.60 -16.65 -0.63
CA HIS A 68 -5.31 -17.93 -0.69
C HIS A 68 -6.15 -18.22 0.56
N GLY A 69 -5.91 -17.48 1.63
CA GLY A 69 -6.62 -17.62 2.90
C GLY A 69 -8.03 -17.04 2.87
N LEU A 70 -8.93 -17.56 3.69
CA LEU A 70 -10.24 -16.97 3.93
C LEU A 70 -10.16 -15.94 5.06
N PRO A 71 -10.83 -14.77 4.94
CA PRO A 71 -10.81 -13.76 5.98
C PRO A 71 -11.51 -14.23 7.26
N ASN A 72 -11.02 -13.79 8.43
CA ASN A 72 -11.67 -14.07 9.71
C ASN A 72 -12.83 -13.12 10.02
N LYS A 73 -13.12 -12.18 9.14
CA LYS A 73 -14.19 -11.19 9.28
C LYS A 73 -15.00 -11.05 8.01
N ASP A 74 -16.27 -10.72 8.17
CA ASP A 74 -17.18 -10.30 7.10
C ASP A 74 -16.95 -8.81 6.80
N TYR A 75 -16.19 -8.53 5.74
CA TYR A 75 -15.88 -7.18 5.28
C TYR A 75 -16.99 -6.52 4.45
N SER A 76 -18.11 -7.22 4.23
CA SER A 76 -19.32 -6.58 3.67
C SER A 76 -20.05 -5.69 4.69
N LYS A 77 -19.66 -5.74 5.95
CA LYS A 77 -20.22 -4.97 7.06
C LYS A 77 -19.29 -3.86 7.52
N ASN A 78 -19.85 -2.84 8.10
CA ASN A 78 -19.10 -1.72 8.66
C ASN A 78 -19.59 -1.42 10.11
N PRO A 79 -18.76 -1.67 11.14
CA PRO A 79 -17.42 -2.30 11.09
C PRO A 79 -17.48 -3.79 10.70
N PRO A 80 -16.35 -4.37 10.20
CA PRO A 80 -16.27 -5.79 9.88
C PRO A 80 -16.55 -6.68 11.09
N GLU A 81 -17.39 -7.71 10.91
CA GLU A 81 -17.80 -8.62 11.97
C GLU A 81 -17.06 -9.96 11.88
N SER A 82 -16.68 -10.53 13.04
CA SER A 82 -15.94 -11.79 13.09
C SER A 82 -16.75 -12.97 12.54
N ILE A 83 -16.15 -13.77 11.66
CA ILE A 83 -16.69 -15.02 11.15
C ILE A 83 -16.18 -16.16 12.04
N HIS A 84 -17.08 -17.01 12.50
CA HIS A 84 -16.73 -18.16 13.33
C HIS A 84 -16.71 -19.44 12.49
N TRP A 85 -15.71 -19.60 11.66
CA TRP A 85 -15.56 -20.75 10.75
C TRP A 85 -15.76 -22.14 11.41
N TYR A 86 -15.37 -22.26 12.67
CA TYR A 86 -15.49 -23.50 13.45
C TYR A 86 -16.92 -23.81 13.93
N LYS A 87 -17.87 -22.87 13.77
CA LYS A 87 -19.25 -23.04 14.26
C LYS A 87 -20.24 -23.40 13.16
N GLY A 88 -19.84 -23.35 11.88
CA GLY A 88 -20.74 -23.54 10.77
C GLY A 88 -20.15 -24.37 9.64
N ASN A 89 -21.03 -25.01 8.88
CA ASN A 89 -20.68 -25.58 7.58
C ASN A 89 -20.98 -24.52 6.54
N PHE A 90 -19.96 -23.75 6.18
CA PHE A 90 -20.08 -22.73 5.14
C PHE A 90 -20.14 -23.40 3.77
N THR A 91 -21.00 -22.87 2.91
CA THR A 91 -21.05 -23.29 1.51
C THR A 91 -19.92 -22.62 0.73
N LYS A 92 -19.53 -23.22 -0.37
CA LYS A 92 -18.52 -22.65 -1.27
C LYS A 92 -18.91 -21.23 -1.75
N GLU A 93 -20.19 -20.99 -1.96
CA GLU A 93 -20.73 -19.68 -2.35
C GLU A 93 -20.55 -18.62 -1.25
N GLU A 94 -20.72 -19.02 0.02
CA GLU A 94 -20.47 -18.14 1.16
C GLU A 94 -18.98 -17.80 1.30
N GLU A 95 -18.11 -18.80 1.15
CA GLU A 95 -16.65 -18.60 1.16
C GLU A 95 -16.21 -17.64 0.05
N GLU A 96 -16.68 -17.84 -1.18
CA GLU A 96 -16.40 -16.96 -2.32
C GLU A 96 -16.93 -15.53 -2.09
N LYS A 97 -18.06 -15.39 -1.43
CA LYS A 97 -18.61 -14.07 -1.07
C LYS A 97 -17.76 -13.36 -0.04
N TYR A 98 -17.30 -14.05 1.01
CA TYR A 98 -16.43 -13.46 2.03
C TYR A 98 -15.07 -13.09 1.46
N ASP A 99 -14.48 -13.95 0.63
CA ASP A 99 -13.24 -13.68 -0.08
C ASP A 99 -13.36 -12.44 -0.98
N ALA A 100 -14.43 -12.34 -1.77
CA ALA A 100 -14.68 -11.19 -2.62
C ALA A 100 -14.88 -9.89 -1.82
N SER A 101 -15.56 -9.96 -0.67
CA SER A 101 -15.73 -8.78 0.20
C SER A 101 -14.41 -8.30 0.79
N TYR A 102 -13.53 -9.21 1.19
CA TYR A 102 -12.21 -8.91 1.69
C TYR A 102 -11.31 -8.30 0.62
N LYS A 103 -11.28 -8.88 -0.58
CA LYS A 103 -10.55 -8.32 -1.73
C LYS A 103 -10.97 -6.89 -2.05
N ASN A 104 -12.27 -6.64 -2.10
CA ASN A 104 -12.80 -5.30 -2.34
C ASN A 104 -12.39 -4.31 -1.23
N TYR A 105 -12.43 -4.75 0.03
CA TYR A 105 -12.00 -3.95 1.16
C TYR A 105 -10.51 -3.57 1.08
N LEU A 106 -9.65 -4.51 0.71
CA LEU A 106 -8.22 -4.25 0.53
C LEU A 106 -7.94 -3.29 -0.63
N LEU A 107 -8.69 -3.41 -1.73
CA LEU A 107 -8.58 -2.48 -2.86
C LEU A 107 -9.04 -1.07 -2.51
N GLU A 108 -10.11 -0.94 -1.73
CA GLU A 108 -10.60 0.35 -1.22
C GLU A 108 -9.59 0.98 -0.26
N LEU A 109 -9.04 0.20 0.66
CA LEU A 109 -7.95 0.60 1.55
C LEU A 109 -6.75 1.12 0.75
N ALA A 110 -6.30 0.36 -0.26
CA ALA A 110 -5.19 0.76 -1.11
C ALA A 110 -5.48 2.07 -1.85
N GLN A 111 -6.73 2.28 -2.30
CA GLN A 111 -7.14 3.51 -2.97
C GLN A 111 -7.11 4.72 -2.03
N HIS A 112 -7.58 4.60 -0.79
CA HIS A 112 -7.51 5.68 0.20
C HIS A 112 -6.06 6.09 0.51
N LEU A 113 -5.18 5.11 0.72
CA LEU A 113 -3.76 5.39 0.94
C LEU A 113 -3.09 6.05 -0.28
N ARG A 114 -3.43 5.61 -1.50
CA ARG A 114 -2.94 6.21 -2.74
C ARG A 114 -3.44 7.65 -2.91
N ASN A 115 -4.70 7.92 -2.59
CA ASN A 115 -5.28 9.26 -2.63
C ASN A 115 -4.57 10.20 -1.65
N ALA A 116 -4.16 9.71 -0.47
CA ALA A 116 -3.39 10.48 0.49
C ALA A 116 -1.99 10.86 -0.01
N GLY A 117 -1.42 10.08 -0.94
CA GLY A 117 -0.09 10.27 -1.51
C GLY A 117 -0.06 10.97 -2.87
N VAL A 118 -1.17 11.49 -3.38
CA VAL A 118 -1.21 12.24 -4.64
C VAL A 118 -0.41 13.53 -4.50
N GLU A 119 0.54 13.79 -5.40
CA GLU A 119 1.30 15.03 -5.42
C GLU A 119 0.43 16.19 -5.94
N TRP A 120 0.49 17.34 -5.29
CA TRP A 120 -0.30 18.53 -5.67
C TRP A 120 -0.12 18.92 -7.14
N GLU A 121 1.14 18.91 -7.61
CA GLU A 121 1.48 19.37 -8.96
C GLU A 121 0.94 18.45 -10.07
N ASP A 122 0.81 17.15 -9.77
CA ASP A 122 0.34 16.11 -10.69
C ASP A 122 -1.16 15.82 -10.55
N SER A 123 -1.83 16.51 -9.61
CA SER A 123 -3.22 16.25 -9.27
C SER A 123 -4.18 17.10 -10.06
N GLU A 124 -5.24 16.49 -10.61
CA GLU A 124 -6.41 17.22 -11.11
C GLU A 124 -7.16 17.96 -9.99
N LEU A 125 -6.79 17.68 -8.71
CA LEU A 125 -7.41 18.30 -7.55
C LEU A 125 -7.04 19.77 -7.38
N LYS A 126 -5.91 20.23 -7.96
CA LYS A 126 -5.50 21.64 -7.97
C LYS A 126 -6.52 22.56 -8.64
N ASP A 127 -7.33 22.01 -9.56
CA ASP A 127 -8.40 22.77 -10.22
C ASP A 127 -9.68 22.85 -9.38
N LYS A 128 -9.79 22.00 -8.33
CA LYS A 128 -10.97 21.90 -7.47
C LYS A 128 -10.77 22.47 -6.07
N TYR A 129 -9.53 22.44 -5.59
CA TYR A 129 -9.19 22.77 -4.20
C TYR A 129 -8.08 23.83 -4.15
N SER A 130 -8.10 24.66 -3.10
CA SER A 130 -6.93 25.40 -2.66
C SER A 130 -5.90 24.43 -2.06
N TYR A 131 -4.65 24.87 -1.89
CA TYR A 131 -3.59 24.04 -1.30
C TYR A 131 -3.93 23.57 0.13
N LEU A 132 -4.62 24.38 0.93
CA LEU A 132 -5.05 23.99 2.27
C LEU A 132 -6.14 22.91 2.23
N GLU A 133 -7.15 23.09 1.39
CA GLU A 133 -8.22 22.09 1.20
C GLU A 133 -7.68 20.78 0.64
N TYR A 134 -6.66 20.85 -0.23
CA TYR A 134 -5.95 19.66 -0.71
C TYR A 134 -5.24 18.91 0.44
N ASN A 135 -4.53 19.62 1.32
CA ASN A 135 -3.90 18.97 2.47
C ASN A 135 -4.93 18.32 3.40
N ASP A 136 -6.05 19.00 3.64
CA ASP A 136 -7.17 18.43 4.41
C ASP A 136 -7.77 17.20 3.74
N TYR A 137 -7.87 17.20 2.41
CA TYR A 137 -8.31 16.03 1.64
C TYR A 137 -7.34 14.86 1.82
N CYS A 138 -6.04 15.05 1.61
CA CYS A 138 -5.02 14.01 1.78
C CYS A 138 -5.01 13.46 3.21
N GLN A 139 -5.14 14.32 4.22
CA GLN A 139 -5.22 13.91 5.62
C GLN A 139 -6.46 13.04 5.89
N LYS A 140 -7.62 13.42 5.37
CA LYS A 140 -8.86 12.63 5.51
C LYS A 140 -8.78 11.27 4.82
N GLU A 141 -8.16 11.23 3.63
CA GLU A 141 -7.95 9.96 2.93
C GLU A 141 -6.97 9.05 3.69
N LEU A 142 -5.91 9.61 4.27
CA LEU A 142 -4.99 8.87 5.14
C LEU A 142 -5.71 8.31 6.36
N GLU A 143 -6.50 9.11 7.05
CA GLU A 143 -7.27 8.68 8.24
C GLU A 143 -8.20 7.52 7.92
N LYS A 144 -8.96 7.60 6.81
CA LYS A 144 -9.80 6.49 6.34
C LYS A 144 -8.99 5.24 6.07
N GLY A 145 -7.88 5.36 5.33
CA GLY A 145 -7.00 4.24 5.02
C GLY A 145 -6.44 3.59 6.29
N LEU A 146 -6.00 4.39 7.26
CA LEU A 146 -5.49 3.88 8.54
C LEU A 146 -6.57 3.21 9.39
N ASP A 147 -7.79 3.75 9.42
CA ASP A 147 -8.92 3.13 10.13
C ASP A 147 -9.29 1.78 9.51
N MET A 148 -9.30 1.69 8.18
CA MET A 148 -9.50 0.43 7.47
C MET A 148 -8.35 -0.56 7.74
N LEU A 149 -7.10 -0.11 7.66
CA LEU A 149 -5.92 -0.94 7.93
C LEU A 149 -5.97 -1.53 9.34
N LYS A 150 -6.35 -0.74 10.34
CA LYS A 150 -6.53 -1.20 11.72
C LYS A 150 -7.50 -2.38 11.84
N GLN A 151 -8.55 -2.43 11.00
CA GLN A 151 -9.52 -3.52 11.04
C GLN A 151 -8.99 -4.83 10.45
N CYS A 152 -8.10 -4.78 9.43
CA CYS A 152 -7.59 -5.95 8.73
C CYS A 152 -6.11 -6.27 9.01
N PHE A 153 -5.41 -5.46 9.81
CA PHE A 153 -3.95 -5.55 9.96
C PHE A 153 -3.43 -6.96 10.28
N PHE A 154 -4.11 -7.66 11.17
CA PHE A 154 -3.71 -9.02 11.57
C PHE A 154 -4.23 -10.12 10.63
N GLU A 155 -4.86 -9.74 9.53
CA GLU A 155 -5.33 -10.64 8.48
C GLU A 155 -4.52 -10.47 7.17
N LEU A 156 -3.50 -9.59 7.18
CA LEU A 156 -2.57 -9.40 6.06
C LEU A 156 -1.47 -10.49 6.08
N TRP A 157 -1.89 -11.74 6.02
CA TRP A 157 -1.01 -12.92 5.92
C TRP A 157 -1.69 -13.99 5.08
N ASP A 158 -0.89 -14.88 4.49
CA ASP A 158 -1.36 -15.98 3.65
C ASP A 158 -0.95 -17.35 4.22
#